data_6833a4413ae4866a9da23412bcef93c1
#
_entry.id   6833a4413ae4866a9da23412bcef93c1
#
_cell.length_a   1.000
_cell.length_b   1.000
_cell.length_c   1.000
_cell.angle_alpha   90.00
_cell.angle_beta   90.00
_cell.angle_gamma   90.00
#
_symmetry.space_group_name_H-M   'P 1'
#
loop_
_entity.id
_entity.type
_entity.pdbx_description
1 polymer ?
#
loop_
_entity_poly.entity_id
_entity_poly.type
_entity_poly.pdbx_seq_one_letter_code
_entity_poly.pdbx_strand_id
1 'polypeptide(L)'
;SWILFLKYLDDLEKDKKTAAELSGKSYTPIIGPEYRWKKWAAPKNGNGKIDHQVALTGDDLTDFVNGKLFPYLKKFKADAVSADNIEYKVGEIFSELKNRIQSGYNLREVLNRIDELRFRTHSEKHEMSHLYEGKIQNMGNAGRNGGEYYTPRPLIRTIVKVVSPQIGNKVYDGAVGSAGFLCEAFEYMKTTKALTTKDTETLQKNSFFGKEKKALAYIIGTMNMILHGIEAPNIVHTNTLAENITDIQEKDRYDVVLANPPFGGKERAEVQQNFPIKTGETAFLFLQHFIKILKAGGKAGIVIKNTFLSNTDNASVSLRKLLLESCNLHTILDLPGGVFTGAGVKTVVLFFEKGTPTRKVWYYQLNLDRNLGKTNALSENDLADFVALQKTKANSDNSWTLDASKIDTSTYDLSAKNPNKKEEATLREPKQILEEMKALDEESAEILNSILKLI
;
A
#
# COMPACT_ATOMS: atom_id res chain seq x y z
N SER A 1 -15.68 6.62 -6.07
CA SER A 1 -15.16 6.36 -4.71
C SER A 1 -16.03 6.97 -3.61
N TRP A 2 -16.33 8.27 -3.65
CA TRP A 2 -17.11 8.93 -2.58
C TRP A 2 -18.52 8.34 -2.38
N ILE A 3 -19.20 7.89 -3.42
CA ILE A 3 -20.53 7.27 -3.33
C ILE A 3 -20.46 5.95 -2.55
N LEU A 4 -19.48 5.09 -2.87
CA LEU A 4 -19.24 3.85 -2.12
C LEU A 4 -18.94 4.13 -0.65
N PHE A 5 -18.15 5.16 -0.37
CA PHE A 5 -17.81 5.56 0.99
C PHE A 5 -19.04 6.01 1.79
N LEU A 6 -19.92 6.83 1.19
CA LEU A 6 -21.16 7.26 1.86
C LEU A 6 -22.15 6.09 2.08
N LYS A 7 -22.22 5.15 1.13
CA LYS A 7 -23.02 3.93 1.32
C LYS A 7 -22.50 3.08 2.47
N TYR A 8 -21.16 2.91 2.56
CA TYR A 8 -20.53 2.21 3.68
C TYR A 8 -20.80 2.90 5.02
N LEU A 9 -20.67 4.24 5.09
CA LEU A 9 -20.97 5.00 6.30
C LEU A 9 -22.43 4.79 6.75
N ASP A 10 -23.39 4.82 5.82
CA ASP A 10 -24.81 4.60 6.16
C ASP A 10 -25.03 3.19 6.72
N ASP A 11 -24.38 2.18 6.16
CA ASP A 11 -24.50 0.81 6.70
C ASP A 11 -23.75 0.65 8.05
N LEU A 12 -22.57 1.29 8.22
CA LEU A 12 -21.86 1.32 9.50
C LEU A 12 -22.70 1.97 10.61
N GLU A 13 -23.38 3.08 10.32
CA GLU A 13 -24.26 3.75 11.29
C GLU A 13 -25.47 2.89 11.67
N LYS A 14 -26.02 2.14 10.72
CA LYS A 14 -27.10 1.17 11.01
C LYS A 14 -26.64 0.07 11.95
N ASP A 15 -25.44 -0.49 11.71
CA ASP A 15 -24.86 -1.51 12.57
C ASP A 15 -24.61 -0.98 13.99
N LYS A 16 -24.05 0.22 14.12
CA LYS A 16 -23.83 0.88 15.42
C LYS A 16 -25.13 1.15 16.15
N LYS A 17 -26.14 1.61 15.44
CA LYS A 17 -27.46 1.84 16.03
C LYS A 17 -28.06 0.53 16.55
N THR A 18 -28.04 -0.53 15.75
CA THR A 18 -28.55 -1.86 16.14
C THR A 18 -27.77 -2.40 17.36
N ALA A 19 -26.44 -2.29 17.37
CA ALA A 19 -25.61 -2.73 18.49
C ALA A 19 -25.91 -1.93 19.78
N ALA A 20 -26.13 -0.63 19.68
CA ALA A 20 -26.51 0.21 20.82
C ALA A 20 -27.89 -0.18 21.36
N GLU A 21 -28.88 -0.36 20.50
CA GLU A 21 -30.24 -0.80 20.87
C GLU A 21 -30.22 -2.14 21.61
N LEU A 22 -29.45 -3.14 21.07
CA LEU A 22 -29.26 -4.44 21.72
C LEU A 22 -28.57 -4.35 23.09
N SER A 23 -27.76 -3.31 23.30
CA SER A 23 -27.04 -3.05 24.55
C SER A 23 -27.81 -2.12 25.51
N GLY A 24 -29.06 -1.74 25.18
CA GLY A 24 -29.88 -0.80 25.95
C GLY A 24 -29.34 0.63 25.96
N LYS A 25 -28.52 1.01 24.94
CA LYS A 25 -27.94 2.34 24.82
C LYS A 25 -28.56 3.10 23.64
N SER A 26 -28.58 4.44 23.76
CA SER A 26 -28.95 5.30 22.62
C SER A 26 -27.76 5.52 21.70
N TYR A 27 -28.02 5.63 20.40
CA TYR A 27 -27.04 5.99 19.38
C TYR A 27 -27.53 7.19 18.58
N THR A 28 -26.71 8.24 18.50
CA THR A 28 -26.99 9.40 17.67
C THR A 28 -26.20 9.26 16.37
N PRO A 29 -26.87 9.11 15.22
CA PRO A 29 -26.16 9.04 13.93
C PRO A 29 -25.42 10.33 13.62
N ILE A 30 -24.23 10.17 13.01
CA ILE A 30 -23.35 11.26 12.58
C ILE A 30 -24.03 12.06 11.47
N ILE A 31 -24.63 11.33 10.50
CA ILE A 31 -25.29 11.96 9.37
C ILE A 31 -26.73 12.31 9.72
N GLY A 32 -27.04 13.60 9.62
CA GLY A 32 -28.38 14.13 9.89
C GLY A 32 -29.46 13.52 8.98
N PRO A 33 -30.74 13.50 9.44
CA PRO A 33 -31.83 12.78 8.77
C PRO A 33 -31.98 13.08 7.29
N GLU A 34 -31.82 14.35 6.89
CA GLU A 34 -32.01 14.83 5.51
C GLU A 34 -30.90 14.36 4.56
N TYR A 35 -29.70 14.06 5.11
CA TYR A 35 -28.52 13.66 4.35
C TYR A 35 -28.25 12.16 4.38
N ARG A 36 -29.10 11.37 5.06
CA ARG A 36 -28.98 9.89 5.09
C ARG A 36 -29.21 9.30 3.72
N TRP A 37 -28.47 8.23 3.44
CA TRP A 37 -28.54 7.52 2.16
C TRP A 37 -29.96 7.24 1.68
N LYS A 38 -30.83 6.73 2.57
CA LYS A 38 -32.22 6.42 2.28
C LYS A 38 -33.11 7.62 1.92
N LYS A 39 -32.66 8.85 2.16
CA LYS A 39 -33.43 10.06 1.87
C LYS A 39 -33.17 10.58 0.46
N TRP A 40 -31.92 10.68 0.05
CA TRP A 40 -31.56 11.31 -1.21
C TRP A 40 -31.00 10.33 -2.25
N ALA A 41 -30.22 9.32 -1.80
CA ALA A 41 -29.56 8.37 -2.70
C ALA A 41 -30.48 7.22 -3.11
N ALA A 42 -31.19 6.62 -2.16
CA ALA A 42 -32.06 5.48 -2.43
C ALA A 42 -33.35 5.53 -1.59
N PRO A 43 -34.24 6.52 -1.84
CA PRO A 43 -35.57 6.48 -1.24
C PRO A 43 -36.33 5.25 -1.71
N LYS A 44 -36.97 4.53 -0.80
CA LYS A 44 -37.66 3.26 -1.11
C LYS A 44 -39.14 3.39 -0.84
N ASN A 45 -39.97 2.82 -1.74
CA ASN A 45 -41.39 2.67 -1.58
C ASN A 45 -41.72 1.52 -0.60
N GLY A 46 -43.01 1.32 -0.33
CA GLY A 46 -43.49 0.27 0.58
C GLY A 46 -43.07 -1.15 0.21
N ASN A 47 -42.71 -1.41 -1.04
CA ASN A 47 -42.25 -2.70 -1.54
C ASN A 47 -40.70 -2.85 -1.48
N GLY A 48 -40.01 -1.90 -0.89
CA GLY A 48 -38.52 -1.92 -0.74
C GLY A 48 -37.75 -1.59 -2.02
N LYS A 49 -38.42 -1.23 -3.11
CA LYS A 49 -37.82 -0.78 -4.39
C LYS A 49 -37.62 0.73 -4.35
N ILE A 50 -36.66 1.23 -5.16
CA ILE A 50 -36.42 2.67 -5.30
C ILE A 50 -37.73 3.35 -5.74
N ASP A 51 -38.10 4.39 -5.00
CA ASP A 51 -39.24 5.24 -5.32
C ASP A 51 -38.83 6.31 -6.33
N HIS A 52 -39.08 6.04 -7.59
CA HIS A 52 -38.75 6.95 -8.68
C HIS A 52 -39.56 8.27 -8.70
N GLN A 53 -40.63 8.38 -7.90
CA GLN A 53 -41.38 9.62 -7.77
C GLN A 53 -40.71 10.60 -6.82
N VAL A 54 -39.93 10.10 -5.85
CA VAL A 54 -39.25 10.88 -4.82
C VAL A 54 -37.74 10.97 -5.06
N ALA A 55 -37.18 9.98 -5.79
CA ALA A 55 -35.74 9.92 -6.05
C ALA A 55 -35.28 11.10 -6.92
N LEU A 56 -34.33 11.88 -6.42
CA LEU A 56 -33.69 12.97 -7.17
C LEU A 56 -32.99 12.43 -8.41
N THR A 57 -33.11 13.16 -9.53
CA THR A 57 -32.47 12.83 -10.82
C THR A 57 -32.11 14.10 -11.58
N GLY A 58 -31.35 14.00 -12.67
CA GLY A 58 -30.99 15.17 -13.48
C GLY A 58 -30.30 16.25 -12.65
N ASP A 59 -30.59 17.51 -12.95
CA ASP A 59 -29.98 18.65 -12.32
C ASP A 59 -30.30 18.77 -10.83
N ASP A 60 -31.51 18.38 -10.40
CA ASP A 60 -31.89 18.39 -8.98
C ASP A 60 -30.96 17.51 -8.13
N LEU A 61 -30.52 16.37 -8.68
CA LEU A 61 -29.59 15.47 -7.98
C LEU A 61 -28.18 16.07 -7.91
N THR A 62 -27.70 16.65 -9.00
CA THR A 62 -26.37 17.29 -9.01
C THR A 62 -26.34 18.52 -8.12
N ASP A 63 -27.38 19.33 -8.11
CA ASP A 63 -27.51 20.51 -7.25
C ASP A 63 -27.60 20.13 -5.77
N PHE A 64 -28.35 19.08 -5.46
CA PHE A 64 -28.38 18.57 -4.08
C PHE A 64 -26.98 18.10 -3.64
N VAL A 65 -26.29 17.31 -4.44
CA VAL A 65 -24.97 16.76 -4.10
C VAL A 65 -23.94 17.89 -3.96
N ASN A 66 -23.88 18.81 -4.93
CA ASN A 66 -22.85 19.85 -4.97
C ASN A 66 -23.17 21.03 -4.03
N GLY A 67 -24.45 21.43 -3.95
CA GLY A 67 -24.89 22.60 -3.21
C GLY A 67 -25.33 22.37 -1.77
N LYS A 68 -25.69 21.12 -1.41
CA LYS A 68 -26.17 20.79 -0.07
C LYS A 68 -25.36 19.72 0.61
N LEU A 69 -25.23 18.53 0.01
CA LEU A 69 -24.58 17.36 0.65
C LEU A 69 -23.08 17.58 0.90
N PHE A 70 -22.31 17.98 -0.10
CA PHE A 70 -20.86 18.20 0.06
C PHE A 70 -20.56 19.33 1.03
N PRO A 71 -21.22 20.51 0.96
CA PRO A 71 -21.05 21.55 1.96
C PRO A 71 -21.41 21.12 3.37
N TYR A 72 -22.46 20.30 3.53
CA TYR A 72 -22.85 19.75 4.83
C TYR A 72 -21.74 18.83 5.40
N LEU A 73 -21.24 17.87 4.61
CA LEU A 73 -20.19 16.96 5.05
C LEU A 73 -18.87 17.67 5.33
N LYS A 74 -18.56 18.70 4.56
CA LYS A 74 -17.36 19.54 4.78
C LYS A 74 -17.35 20.24 6.13
N LYS A 75 -18.51 20.67 6.63
CA LYS A 75 -18.62 21.33 7.95
C LYS A 75 -18.18 20.43 9.11
N PHE A 76 -18.27 19.12 8.95
CA PHE A 76 -17.86 18.17 9.98
C PHE A 76 -16.41 18.38 10.46
N LYS A 77 -15.52 18.89 9.60
CA LYS A 77 -14.14 19.21 10.01
C LYS A 77 -14.09 20.33 11.05
N ALA A 78 -14.94 21.33 10.91
CA ALA A 78 -15.02 22.48 11.83
C ALA A 78 -15.82 22.16 13.10
N ASP A 79 -16.84 21.31 12.97
CA ASP A 79 -17.81 21.01 14.05
C ASP A 79 -17.35 19.85 14.94
N ALA A 80 -16.37 19.07 14.52
CA ALA A 80 -15.88 17.91 15.27
C ALA A 80 -15.17 18.31 16.57
N VAL A 81 -15.48 17.59 17.64
CA VAL A 81 -14.89 17.82 18.98
C VAL A 81 -13.41 17.46 19.03
N SER A 82 -12.97 16.48 18.20
CA SER A 82 -11.59 15.99 18.14
C SER A 82 -11.22 15.54 16.73
N ALA A 83 -9.95 15.69 16.39
CA ALA A 83 -9.38 15.15 15.14
C ALA A 83 -9.38 13.60 15.09
N ASP A 84 -9.55 12.95 16.23
CA ASP A 84 -9.59 11.49 16.36
C ASP A 84 -11.00 10.91 16.17
N ASN A 85 -11.96 11.74 15.77
CA ASN A 85 -13.33 11.31 15.49
C ASN A 85 -13.53 11.04 13.99
N ILE A 86 -14.44 10.11 13.68
CA ILE A 86 -14.81 9.79 12.30
C ILE A 86 -15.43 11.02 11.60
N GLU A 87 -16.19 11.87 12.32
CA GLU A 87 -16.76 13.11 11.80
C GLU A 87 -15.66 14.02 11.23
N TYR A 88 -14.58 14.23 11.99
CA TYR A 88 -13.45 15.03 11.52
C TYR A 88 -12.87 14.47 10.23
N LYS A 89 -12.65 13.15 10.19
CA LYS A 89 -12.10 12.47 9.00
C LYS A 89 -13.02 12.57 7.78
N VAL A 90 -14.33 12.43 7.98
CA VAL A 90 -15.33 12.67 6.92
C VAL A 90 -15.24 14.12 6.41
N GLY A 91 -15.16 15.10 7.32
CA GLY A 91 -15.01 16.51 6.97
C GLY A 91 -13.72 16.80 6.20
N GLU A 92 -12.60 16.19 6.58
CA GLU A 92 -11.33 16.29 5.84
C GLU A 92 -11.45 15.72 4.42
N ILE A 93 -12.02 14.51 4.29
CA ILE A 93 -12.24 13.86 3.00
C ILE A 93 -13.06 14.76 2.07
N PHE A 94 -14.20 15.26 2.54
CA PHE A 94 -15.10 16.07 1.71
C PHE A 94 -14.63 17.53 1.52
N SER A 95 -13.65 17.99 2.29
CA SER A 95 -12.99 19.27 2.05
C SER A 95 -12.17 19.29 0.75
N GLU A 96 -11.60 18.14 0.38
CA GLU A 96 -10.75 18.00 -0.80
C GLU A 96 -11.48 17.36 -1.99
N LEU A 97 -12.56 16.60 -1.74
CA LEU A 97 -13.32 15.93 -2.79
C LEU A 97 -14.22 16.90 -3.55
N LYS A 98 -14.34 16.65 -4.86
CA LYS A 98 -15.31 17.28 -5.74
C LYS A 98 -16.08 16.21 -6.50
N ASN A 99 -17.38 16.39 -6.66
CA ASN A 99 -18.16 15.58 -7.59
C ASN A 99 -17.73 15.88 -9.03
N ARG A 100 -17.27 14.85 -9.74
CA ARG A 100 -16.89 14.96 -11.16
C ARG A 100 -17.93 14.40 -12.11
N ILE A 101 -19.03 13.82 -11.58
CA ILE A 101 -20.13 13.33 -12.39
C ILE A 101 -21.08 14.50 -12.67
N GLN A 102 -21.01 15.04 -13.88
CA GLN A 102 -21.80 16.21 -14.27
C GLN A 102 -23.24 15.87 -14.64
N SER A 103 -23.47 14.65 -15.19
CA SER A 103 -24.80 14.20 -15.53
C SER A 103 -25.50 13.60 -14.31
N GLY A 104 -26.60 14.22 -13.85
CA GLY A 104 -27.41 13.69 -12.76
C GLY A 104 -28.11 12.37 -13.11
N TYR A 105 -28.36 12.10 -14.39
CA TYR A 105 -28.87 10.80 -14.85
C TYR A 105 -27.82 9.69 -14.68
N ASN A 106 -26.59 9.93 -15.09
CA ASN A 106 -25.49 9.00 -14.87
C ASN A 106 -25.22 8.80 -13.37
N LEU A 107 -25.29 9.88 -12.60
CA LEU A 107 -25.16 9.81 -11.14
C LEU A 107 -26.25 8.95 -10.52
N ARG A 108 -27.50 9.11 -10.96
CA ARG A 108 -28.65 8.28 -10.54
C ARG A 108 -28.42 6.80 -10.82
N GLU A 109 -27.97 6.46 -12.02
CA GLU A 109 -27.67 5.08 -12.38
C GLU A 109 -26.59 4.47 -11.47
N VAL A 110 -25.52 5.23 -11.21
CA VAL A 110 -24.43 4.80 -10.30
C VAL A 110 -24.95 4.58 -8.88
N LEU A 111 -25.80 5.49 -8.37
CA LEU A 111 -26.41 5.36 -7.04
C LEU A 111 -27.28 4.11 -6.94
N ASN A 112 -28.11 3.83 -7.96
CA ASN A 112 -28.97 2.66 -7.98
C ASN A 112 -28.16 1.36 -7.91
N ARG A 113 -27.08 1.24 -8.70
CA ARG A 113 -26.20 0.06 -8.68
C ARG A 113 -25.46 -0.09 -7.34
N ILE A 114 -25.04 1.03 -6.74
CA ILE A 114 -24.35 0.98 -5.45
C ILE A 114 -25.31 0.66 -4.30
N ASP A 115 -26.59 1.04 -4.39
CA ASP A 115 -27.57 0.69 -3.36
C ASP A 115 -27.85 -0.82 -3.29
N GLU A 116 -27.64 -1.56 -4.39
CA GLU A 116 -27.76 -3.02 -4.43
C GLU A 116 -26.65 -3.72 -3.61
N LEU A 117 -25.52 -3.07 -3.41
CA LEU A 117 -24.40 -3.60 -2.61
C LEU A 117 -24.78 -3.62 -1.12
N ARG A 118 -24.45 -4.71 -0.45
CA ARG A 118 -24.69 -4.89 0.98
C ARG A 118 -23.36 -4.96 1.71
N PHE A 119 -23.27 -4.29 2.86
CA PHE A 119 -22.04 -4.23 3.69
C PHE A 119 -22.37 -4.49 5.16
N ARG A 120 -23.15 -5.53 5.44
CA ARG A 120 -23.65 -5.86 6.77
C ARG A 120 -22.83 -6.92 7.48
N THR A 121 -22.36 -7.92 6.74
CA THR A 121 -21.52 -8.99 7.28
C THR A 121 -20.03 -8.64 7.18
N HIS A 122 -19.20 -9.30 7.98
CA HIS A 122 -17.76 -9.15 7.91
C HIS A 122 -17.21 -9.50 6.51
N SER A 123 -17.77 -10.53 5.88
CA SER A 123 -17.42 -10.95 4.52
C SER A 123 -17.77 -9.87 3.49
N GLU A 124 -18.97 -9.30 3.55
CA GLU A 124 -19.43 -8.24 2.63
C GLU A 124 -18.59 -6.95 2.79
N LYS A 125 -18.20 -6.60 4.02
CA LYS A 125 -17.28 -5.48 4.28
C LYS A 125 -15.89 -5.73 3.70
N HIS A 126 -15.42 -6.96 3.77
CA HIS A 126 -14.15 -7.38 3.18
C HIS A 126 -14.20 -7.29 1.64
N GLU A 127 -15.28 -7.76 1.02
CA GLU A 127 -15.49 -7.60 -0.44
C GLU A 127 -15.51 -6.13 -0.86
N MET A 128 -16.11 -5.25 -0.04
CA MET A 128 -16.12 -3.81 -0.31
C MET A 128 -14.71 -3.22 -0.31
N SER A 129 -13.89 -3.56 0.67
CA SER A 129 -12.51 -3.10 0.71
C SER A 129 -11.73 -3.59 -0.51
N HIS A 130 -11.93 -4.82 -0.95
CA HIS A 130 -11.35 -5.35 -2.19
C HIS A 130 -11.81 -4.61 -3.45
N LEU A 131 -13.10 -4.31 -3.57
CA LEU A 131 -13.65 -3.51 -4.68
C LEU A 131 -13.01 -2.11 -4.72
N TYR A 132 -12.84 -1.49 -3.55
CA TYR A 132 -12.20 -0.19 -3.44
C TYR A 132 -10.71 -0.25 -3.82
N GLU A 133 -10.00 -1.27 -3.35
CA GLU A 133 -8.60 -1.52 -3.71
C GLU A 133 -8.40 -1.81 -5.19
N GLY A 134 -9.27 -2.60 -5.81
CA GLY A 134 -9.26 -2.82 -7.25
C GLY A 134 -9.43 -1.51 -8.05
N LYS A 135 -10.23 -0.56 -7.53
CA LYS A 135 -10.31 0.79 -8.10
C LYS A 135 -9.01 1.58 -7.92
N ILE A 136 -8.38 1.52 -6.74
CA ILE A 136 -7.10 2.18 -6.49
C ILE A 136 -6.03 1.63 -7.43
N GLN A 137 -5.95 0.31 -7.58
CA GLN A 137 -5.02 -0.34 -8.50
C GLN A 137 -5.20 0.14 -9.94
N ASN A 138 -6.47 0.24 -10.41
CA ASN A 138 -6.78 0.71 -11.76
C ASN A 138 -6.49 2.22 -11.93
N MET A 139 -6.71 3.04 -10.90
CA MET A 139 -6.31 4.44 -10.90
C MET A 139 -4.78 4.58 -10.96
N GLY A 140 -4.08 3.72 -10.23
CA GLY A 140 -2.62 3.60 -10.24
C GLY A 140 -2.05 3.30 -11.63
N ASN A 141 -2.79 2.56 -12.44
CA ASN A 141 -2.37 2.17 -13.80
C ASN A 141 -2.71 3.21 -14.88
N ALA A 142 -3.45 4.26 -14.58
CA ALA A 142 -4.01 5.19 -15.56
C ALA A 142 -3.11 6.38 -15.95
N GLY A 143 -1.88 6.50 -15.42
CA GLY A 143 -0.99 7.61 -15.73
C GLY A 143 0.46 7.39 -15.31
N ARG A 144 1.37 8.30 -15.71
CA ARG A 144 2.81 8.24 -15.39
C ARG A 144 3.13 8.15 -13.90
N ASN A 145 2.20 8.55 -13.02
CA ASN A 145 2.36 8.59 -11.56
C ASN A 145 1.51 7.53 -10.85
N GLY A 146 0.85 6.64 -11.57
CA GLY A 146 -0.12 5.72 -11.00
C GLY A 146 0.47 4.62 -10.13
N GLY A 147 1.71 4.20 -10.42
CA GLY A 147 2.43 3.22 -9.59
C GLY A 147 2.91 3.76 -8.23
N GLU A 148 2.91 5.08 -8.04
CA GLU A 148 3.40 5.71 -6.81
C GLU A 148 2.50 5.45 -5.58
N TYR A 149 1.22 5.12 -5.78
CA TYR A 149 0.26 5.00 -4.67
C TYR A 149 -0.17 3.56 -4.36
N TYR A 150 0.25 2.62 -5.17
CA TYR A 150 -0.19 1.24 -5.05
C TYR A 150 0.98 0.27 -4.96
N THR A 151 1.05 -0.44 -3.86
CA THR A 151 1.97 -1.58 -3.68
C THR A 151 1.17 -2.87 -3.84
N PRO A 152 1.65 -3.88 -4.61
CA PRO A 152 0.95 -5.14 -4.78
C PRO A 152 0.64 -5.83 -3.45
N ARG A 153 -0.61 -6.22 -3.23
CA ARG A 153 -1.06 -6.82 -1.97
C ARG A 153 -0.30 -8.08 -1.58
N PRO A 154 0.02 -9.01 -2.49
CA PRO A 154 0.85 -10.17 -2.15
C PRO A 154 2.19 -9.79 -1.53
N LEU A 155 2.82 -8.73 -2.05
CA LEU A 155 4.08 -8.23 -1.49
C LEU A 155 3.88 -7.62 -0.10
N ILE A 156 2.86 -6.78 0.08
CA ILE A 156 2.55 -6.19 1.40
C ILE A 156 2.29 -7.28 2.43
N ARG A 157 1.44 -8.27 2.13
CA ARG A 157 1.14 -9.38 3.04
C ARG A 157 2.39 -10.16 3.40
N THR A 158 3.26 -10.38 2.44
CA THR A 158 4.55 -11.04 2.69
C THR A 158 5.43 -10.22 3.63
N ILE A 159 5.55 -8.91 3.39
CA ILE A 159 6.33 -8.03 4.26
C ILE A 159 5.75 -8.01 5.68
N VAL A 160 4.42 -7.90 5.82
CA VAL A 160 3.74 -7.92 7.12
C VAL A 160 3.96 -9.26 7.84
N LYS A 161 3.86 -10.40 7.14
CA LYS A 161 4.12 -11.73 7.71
C LYS A 161 5.55 -11.86 8.25
N VAL A 162 6.54 -11.34 7.53
CA VAL A 162 7.96 -11.39 7.93
C VAL A 162 8.23 -10.51 9.15
N VAL A 163 7.74 -9.26 9.13
CA VAL A 163 7.91 -8.31 10.23
C VAL A 163 7.10 -8.72 11.46
N SER A 164 5.92 -9.33 11.22
CA SER A 164 5.05 -9.92 12.25
C SER A 164 4.68 -8.94 13.38
N PRO A 165 3.99 -7.81 13.07
CA PRO A 165 3.56 -6.88 14.10
C PRO A 165 2.60 -7.53 15.09
N GLN A 166 2.71 -7.17 16.38
CA GLN A 166 1.90 -7.71 17.46
C GLN A 166 0.92 -6.67 18.00
N ILE A 167 -0.22 -7.10 18.55
CA ILE A 167 -1.16 -6.19 19.22
C ILE A 167 -0.44 -5.47 20.36
N GLY A 168 -0.55 -4.15 20.36
CA GLY A 168 0.21 -3.25 21.25
C GLY A 168 1.39 -2.57 20.56
N ASN A 169 1.86 -3.08 19.41
CA ASN A 169 2.84 -2.36 18.62
C ASN A 169 2.21 -1.14 17.94
N LYS A 170 2.98 -0.07 17.86
CA LYS A 170 2.71 1.09 17.00
C LYS A 170 3.36 0.87 15.65
N VAL A 171 2.54 0.72 14.60
CA VAL A 171 2.95 0.53 13.21
C VAL A 171 2.91 1.88 12.50
N TYR A 172 3.97 2.22 11.80
CA TYR A 172 4.12 3.50 11.10
C TYR A 172 4.43 3.32 9.62
N ASP A 173 3.77 4.13 8.80
CA ASP A 173 4.08 4.33 7.39
C ASP A 173 4.25 5.83 7.11
N GLY A 174 5.44 6.26 6.74
CA GLY A 174 5.75 7.67 6.43
C GLY A 174 5.43 8.09 5.00
N ALA A 175 4.99 7.16 4.15
CA ALA A 175 4.62 7.38 2.75
C ALA A 175 3.37 6.57 2.41
N VAL A 176 2.30 6.85 3.14
CA VAL A 176 1.09 6.02 3.28
C VAL A 176 0.48 5.62 1.93
N GLY A 177 0.47 6.50 0.93
CA GLY A 177 -0.18 6.25 -0.33
C GLY A 177 -1.65 5.85 -0.14
N SER A 178 -2.00 4.63 -0.58
CA SER A 178 -3.34 4.06 -0.39
C SER A 178 -3.57 3.40 0.98
N ALA A 179 -2.66 3.53 1.93
CA ALA A 179 -2.65 2.91 3.25
C ALA A 179 -2.57 1.36 3.23
N GLY A 180 -2.03 0.79 2.18
CA GLY A 180 -1.98 -0.65 2.00
C GLY A 180 -1.27 -1.39 3.13
N PHE A 181 -0.12 -0.90 3.58
CA PHE A 181 0.62 -1.50 4.68
C PHE A 181 -0.15 -1.44 6.00
N LEU A 182 -0.78 -0.31 6.30
CA LEU A 182 -1.53 -0.15 7.54
C LEU A 182 -2.80 -1.03 7.56
N CYS A 183 -3.51 -1.13 6.43
CA CYS A 183 -4.67 -2.01 6.29
C CYS A 183 -4.30 -3.48 6.46
N GLU A 184 -3.26 -3.95 5.77
CA GLU A 184 -2.84 -5.35 5.86
C GLU A 184 -2.23 -5.69 7.23
N ALA A 185 -1.54 -4.75 7.88
CA ALA A 185 -1.07 -4.93 9.25
C ALA A 185 -2.24 -5.04 10.23
N PHE A 186 -3.30 -4.24 10.06
CA PHE A 186 -4.53 -4.35 10.85
C PHE A 186 -5.20 -5.72 10.67
N GLU A 187 -5.39 -6.17 9.42
CA GLU A 187 -5.98 -7.48 9.16
C GLU A 187 -5.11 -8.61 9.72
N TYR A 188 -3.80 -8.54 9.57
CA TYR A 188 -2.87 -9.52 10.14
C TYR A 188 -2.98 -9.57 11.66
N MET A 189 -2.92 -8.44 12.35
CA MET A 189 -2.96 -8.39 13.82
C MET A 189 -4.29 -8.89 14.37
N LYS A 190 -5.41 -8.66 13.68
CA LYS A 190 -6.74 -9.21 14.04
C LYS A 190 -6.79 -10.73 14.05
N THR A 191 -5.99 -11.39 13.22
CA THR A 191 -6.02 -12.86 13.07
C THR A 191 -5.03 -13.59 13.99
N THR A 192 -4.17 -12.87 14.71
CA THR A 192 -3.12 -13.48 15.52
C THR A 192 -3.64 -14.17 16.78
N LYS A 193 -4.76 -13.71 17.31
CA LYS A 193 -5.44 -14.28 18.50
C LYS A 193 -6.90 -13.84 18.57
N ALA A 194 -7.68 -14.48 19.45
CA ALA A 194 -9.00 -13.98 19.82
C ALA A 194 -8.88 -12.60 20.48
N LEU A 195 -9.63 -11.60 19.98
CA LEU A 195 -9.55 -10.22 20.44
C LEU A 195 -10.38 -10.00 21.70
N THR A 196 -9.79 -9.37 22.69
CA THR A 196 -10.51 -8.76 23.80
C THR A 196 -11.03 -7.36 23.42
N THR A 197 -11.93 -6.79 24.22
CA THR A 197 -12.40 -5.39 24.03
C THR A 197 -11.22 -4.41 24.07
N LYS A 198 -10.24 -4.63 24.95
CA LYS A 198 -9.03 -3.80 25.06
C LYS A 198 -8.15 -3.93 23.83
N ASP A 199 -8.00 -5.14 23.27
CA ASP A 199 -7.25 -5.36 22.02
C ASP A 199 -7.91 -4.59 20.87
N THR A 200 -9.24 -4.66 20.77
CA THR A 200 -10.01 -3.93 19.74
C THR A 200 -9.81 -2.42 19.88
N GLU A 201 -9.89 -1.87 21.09
CA GLU A 201 -9.65 -0.45 21.33
C GLU A 201 -8.21 -0.04 20.97
N THR A 202 -7.22 -0.86 21.32
CA THR A 202 -5.81 -0.64 20.98
C THR A 202 -5.60 -0.60 19.47
N LEU A 203 -6.17 -1.57 18.74
CA LEU A 203 -6.11 -1.61 17.28
C LEU A 203 -6.78 -0.40 16.63
N GLN A 204 -7.88 0.08 17.19
CA GLN A 204 -8.61 1.23 16.65
C GLN A 204 -7.88 2.57 16.85
N LYS A 205 -7.23 2.77 17.99
CA LYS A 205 -6.75 4.11 18.41
C LYS A 205 -5.23 4.25 18.46
N ASN A 206 -4.51 3.15 18.76
CA ASN A 206 -3.12 3.24 19.21
C ASN A 206 -2.13 2.43 18.37
N SER A 207 -2.57 1.79 17.27
CA SER A 207 -1.72 0.86 16.54
C SER A 207 -1.22 1.38 15.18
N PHE A 208 -1.97 2.22 14.46
CA PHE A 208 -1.65 2.56 13.07
C PHE A 208 -1.50 4.05 12.86
N PHE A 209 -0.32 4.47 12.42
CA PHE A 209 0.07 5.86 12.24
C PHE A 209 0.69 6.07 10.87
N GLY A 210 0.46 7.23 10.28
CA GLY A 210 1.07 7.51 8.99
C GLY A 210 1.10 8.98 8.62
N LYS A 211 1.91 9.30 7.61
CA LYS A 211 2.00 10.63 7.01
C LYS A 211 1.91 10.50 5.49
N GLU A 212 1.16 11.41 4.86
CA GLU A 212 1.03 11.48 3.40
C GLU A 212 1.06 12.94 2.94
N LYS A 213 1.91 13.22 1.96
CA LYS A 213 2.13 14.57 1.41
C LYS A 213 1.06 14.96 0.39
N LYS A 214 0.60 14.00 -0.42
CA LYS A 214 -0.31 14.26 -1.54
C LYS A 214 -1.76 14.15 -1.10
N ALA A 215 -2.54 15.23 -1.24
CA ALA A 215 -3.94 15.31 -0.79
C ALA A 215 -4.80 14.15 -1.33
N LEU A 216 -4.68 13.80 -2.61
CA LEU A 216 -5.46 12.71 -3.20
C LEU A 216 -5.10 11.34 -2.57
N ALA A 217 -3.81 11.06 -2.36
CA ALA A 217 -3.37 9.81 -1.74
C ALA A 217 -3.80 9.75 -0.27
N TYR A 218 -3.67 10.87 0.47
CA TYR A 218 -4.16 11.00 1.84
C TYR A 218 -5.65 10.64 1.97
N ILE A 219 -6.50 11.20 1.08
CA ILE A 219 -7.94 10.90 1.06
C ILE A 219 -8.19 9.43 0.75
N ILE A 220 -7.53 8.90 -0.28
CA ILE A 220 -7.65 7.50 -0.68
C ILE A 220 -7.26 6.57 0.47
N GLY A 221 -6.12 6.83 1.10
CA GLY A 221 -5.62 6.04 2.23
C GLY A 221 -6.53 6.11 3.46
N THR A 222 -7.00 7.31 3.81
CA THR A 222 -7.94 7.51 4.93
C THR A 222 -9.25 6.76 4.70
N MET A 223 -9.82 6.89 3.49
CA MET A 223 -11.04 6.15 3.13
C MET A 223 -10.81 4.64 3.15
N ASN A 224 -9.67 4.17 2.66
CA ASN A 224 -9.33 2.76 2.65
C ASN A 224 -9.25 2.18 4.07
N MET A 225 -8.60 2.87 5.00
CA MET A 225 -8.55 2.44 6.40
C MET A 225 -9.93 2.41 7.06
N ILE A 226 -10.79 3.40 6.78
CA ILE A 226 -12.17 3.40 7.30
C ILE A 226 -12.95 2.21 6.74
N LEU A 227 -12.81 1.90 5.45
CA LEU A 227 -13.44 0.75 4.82
C LEU A 227 -12.95 -0.61 5.36
N HIS A 228 -11.72 -0.68 5.88
CA HIS A 228 -11.19 -1.83 6.62
C HIS A 228 -11.64 -1.88 8.08
N GLY A 229 -12.40 -0.89 8.55
CA GLY A 229 -12.96 -0.85 9.89
C GLY A 229 -12.15 -0.08 10.92
N ILE A 230 -11.14 0.72 10.51
CA ILE A 230 -10.45 1.66 11.38
C ILE A 230 -11.17 3.01 11.29
N GLU A 231 -12.00 3.32 12.27
CA GLU A 231 -12.96 4.44 12.19
C GLU A 231 -12.31 5.82 12.13
N ALA A 232 -11.23 6.02 12.87
CA ALA A 232 -10.52 7.29 12.92
C ALA A 232 -9.02 7.08 12.68
N PRO A 233 -8.60 6.89 11.41
CA PRO A 233 -7.20 6.63 11.10
C PRO A 233 -6.26 7.76 11.53
N ASN A 234 -5.15 7.41 12.18
CA ASN A 234 -4.11 8.36 12.57
C ASN A 234 -3.16 8.65 11.40
N ILE A 235 -3.72 9.05 10.26
CA ILE A 235 -2.96 9.56 9.12
C ILE A 235 -2.99 11.08 9.16
N VAL A 236 -1.82 11.71 8.99
CA VAL A 236 -1.66 13.16 8.94
C VAL A 236 -1.30 13.59 7.53
N HIS A 237 -2.03 14.57 6.99
CA HIS A 237 -1.73 15.18 5.69
C HIS A 237 -0.56 16.17 5.85
N THR A 238 0.66 15.68 5.65
CA THR A 238 1.88 16.48 5.80
C THR A 238 3.04 15.87 4.99
N ASN A 239 4.07 16.67 4.75
CA ASN A 239 5.32 16.15 4.19
C ASN A 239 6.20 15.56 5.30
N THR A 240 6.35 14.25 5.32
CA THR A 240 7.19 13.50 6.26
C THR A 240 8.62 14.03 6.35
N LEU A 241 9.18 14.48 5.23
CA LEU A 241 10.57 14.94 5.14
C LEU A 241 10.76 16.42 5.52
N ALA A 242 9.66 17.14 5.81
CA ALA A 242 9.74 18.56 6.19
C ALA A 242 10.22 18.76 7.64
N GLU A 243 10.15 17.74 8.48
CA GLU A 243 10.60 17.79 9.87
C GLU A 243 12.08 17.43 9.98
N ASN A 244 12.81 18.15 10.84
CA ASN A 244 14.19 17.80 11.13
C ASN A 244 14.25 16.47 11.89
N ILE A 245 14.95 15.49 11.36
CA ILE A 245 15.01 14.17 11.99
C ILE A 245 15.74 14.17 13.35
N THR A 246 16.54 15.19 13.65
CA THR A 246 17.18 15.32 14.96
C THR A 246 16.19 15.62 16.07
N ASP A 247 15.03 16.22 15.74
CA ASP A 247 14.00 16.58 16.71
C ASP A 247 13.13 15.39 17.13
N ILE A 248 13.22 14.26 16.40
CA ILE A 248 12.51 13.02 16.75
C ILE A 248 13.03 12.46 18.07
N GLN A 249 12.18 12.52 19.10
CA GLN A 249 12.43 12.01 20.43
C GLN A 249 12.01 10.55 20.57
N GLU A 250 12.35 9.90 21.67
CA GLU A 250 12.00 8.50 21.90
C GLU A 250 10.47 8.27 21.97
N LYS A 251 9.74 9.21 22.54
CA LYS A 251 8.24 9.18 22.61
C LYS A 251 7.57 9.17 21.25
N ASP A 252 8.24 9.72 20.21
CA ASP A 252 7.73 9.88 18.86
C ASP A 252 8.01 8.64 17.99
N ARG A 253 8.75 7.65 18.54
CA ARG A 253 9.18 6.47 17.79
C ARG A 253 8.15 5.36 17.82
N TYR A 254 8.27 4.49 16.82
CA TYR A 254 7.35 3.39 16.55
C TYR A 254 8.05 2.03 16.71
N ASP A 255 7.25 1.01 17.02
CA ASP A 255 7.74 -0.37 17.19
C ASP A 255 7.97 -1.05 15.83
N VAL A 256 7.18 -0.66 14.82
CA VAL A 256 7.23 -1.24 13.48
C VAL A 256 7.14 -0.14 12.43
N VAL A 257 7.99 -0.23 11.40
CA VAL A 257 7.93 0.63 10.20
C VAL A 257 7.72 -0.24 8.97
N LEU A 258 6.66 0.02 8.24
CA LEU A 258 6.32 -0.66 6.98
C LEU A 258 6.07 0.41 5.93
N ALA A 259 6.87 0.45 4.86
CA ALA A 259 6.73 1.51 3.88
C ALA A 259 7.25 1.16 2.49
N ASN A 260 6.65 1.78 1.50
CA ASN A 260 7.13 1.84 0.13
C ASN A 260 7.25 3.32 -0.29
N PRO A 261 8.35 4.01 0.06
CA PRO A 261 8.54 5.41 -0.32
C PRO A 261 8.70 5.56 -1.84
N PRO A 262 8.49 6.76 -2.39
CA PRO A 262 8.69 7.03 -3.81
C PRO A 262 10.10 6.62 -4.28
N PHE A 263 10.17 5.85 -5.39
CA PHE A 263 11.45 5.35 -5.92
C PHE A 263 12.30 6.42 -6.59
N GLY A 264 11.71 7.54 -6.98
CA GLY A 264 12.36 8.65 -7.64
C GLY A 264 11.87 9.98 -7.08
N GLY A 265 12.48 11.05 -7.59
CA GLY A 265 12.21 12.41 -7.16
C GLY A 265 13.41 13.03 -6.47
N LYS A 266 13.47 14.36 -6.58
CA LYS A 266 14.48 15.15 -5.89
C LYS A 266 13.76 16.09 -4.91
N GLU A 267 14.16 16.03 -3.66
CA GLU A 267 13.70 16.99 -2.66
C GLU A 267 14.49 18.30 -2.76
N ARG A 268 13.83 19.40 -2.39
CA ARG A 268 14.43 20.74 -2.38
C ARG A 268 15.57 20.80 -1.36
N ALA A 269 16.50 21.71 -1.57
CA ALA A 269 17.67 21.88 -0.69
C ALA A 269 17.28 22.15 0.77
N GLU A 270 16.20 22.91 1.00
CA GLU A 270 15.69 23.20 2.35
C GLU A 270 15.28 21.90 3.08
N VAL A 271 14.62 20.97 2.38
CA VAL A 271 14.22 19.68 2.95
C VAL A 271 15.43 18.81 3.25
N GLN A 272 16.45 18.84 2.38
CA GLN A 272 17.68 18.07 2.57
C GLN A 272 18.45 18.49 3.85
N GLN A 273 18.30 19.75 4.29
CA GLN A 273 18.94 20.24 5.52
C GLN A 273 18.40 19.56 6.80
N ASN A 274 17.21 18.96 6.73
CA ASN A 274 16.61 18.22 7.84
C ASN A 274 17.29 16.88 8.13
N PHE A 275 18.30 16.48 7.32
CA PHE A 275 18.91 15.16 7.39
C PHE A 275 20.43 15.25 7.53
N PRO A 276 21.07 14.39 8.37
CA PRO A 276 22.51 14.34 8.50
C PRO A 276 23.24 13.96 7.19
N ILE A 277 22.71 12.95 6.47
CA ILE A 277 23.23 12.55 5.16
C ILE A 277 22.42 13.30 4.09
N LYS A 278 23.02 14.36 3.55
CA LYS A 278 22.40 15.22 2.55
C LYS A 278 22.39 14.54 1.18
N THR A 279 21.21 14.45 0.61
CA THR A 279 20.98 13.89 -0.73
C THR A 279 19.71 14.45 -1.34
N GLY A 280 19.69 14.59 -2.66
CA GLY A 280 18.47 14.90 -3.37
C GLY A 280 17.52 13.71 -3.54
N GLU A 281 17.98 12.50 -3.33
CA GLU A 281 17.20 11.27 -3.50
C GLU A 281 16.15 11.11 -2.41
N THR A 282 14.87 11.28 -2.78
CA THR A 282 13.72 11.19 -1.86
C THR A 282 13.71 9.88 -1.08
N ALA A 283 13.94 8.73 -1.74
CA ALA A 283 13.95 7.42 -1.09
C ALA A 283 15.02 7.28 0.01
N PHE A 284 16.18 7.95 -0.15
CA PHE A 284 17.27 7.88 0.81
C PHE A 284 17.02 8.77 2.02
N LEU A 285 16.32 9.89 1.85
CA LEU A 285 15.85 10.71 2.96
C LEU A 285 14.79 9.94 3.78
N PHE A 286 13.87 9.25 3.11
CA PHE A 286 12.92 8.38 3.78
C PHE A 286 13.60 7.26 4.58
N LEU A 287 14.62 6.60 4.03
CA LEU A 287 15.32 5.55 4.77
C LEU A 287 15.99 6.07 6.04
N GLN A 288 16.62 7.26 5.98
CA GLN A 288 17.15 7.92 7.17
C GLN A 288 16.03 8.18 8.20
N HIS A 289 14.92 8.73 7.76
CA HIS A 289 13.75 8.96 8.60
C HIS A 289 13.27 7.66 9.26
N PHE A 290 13.13 6.57 8.51
CA PHE A 290 12.68 5.28 9.03
C PHE A 290 13.65 4.68 10.05
N ILE A 291 14.94 4.75 9.81
CA ILE A 291 15.95 4.33 10.80
C ILE A 291 15.83 5.17 12.08
N LYS A 292 15.62 6.48 11.96
CA LYS A 292 15.56 7.38 13.13
C LYS A 292 14.28 7.18 13.94
N ILE A 293 13.13 7.06 13.26
CA ILE A 293 11.83 6.98 13.92
C ILE A 293 11.51 5.60 14.49
N LEU A 294 12.30 4.59 14.17
CA LEU A 294 12.17 3.26 14.74
C LEU A 294 12.73 3.22 16.17
N LYS A 295 12.05 2.59 17.11
CA LYS A 295 12.53 2.32 18.47
C LYS A 295 13.71 1.34 18.45
N ALA A 296 14.49 1.30 19.50
CA ALA A 296 15.44 0.20 19.75
C ALA A 296 14.63 -1.12 19.87
N GLY A 297 15.09 -2.18 19.20
CA GLY A 297 14.37 -3.45 19.06
C GLY A 297 13.16 -3.39 18.10
N GLY A 298 12.88 -2.23 17.51
CA GLY A 298 11.82 -2.08 16.52
C GLY A 298 12.22 -2.67 15.17
N LYS A 299 11.23 -3.12 14.40
CA LYS A 299 11.39 -3.87 13.15
C LYS A 299 10.90 -3.08 11.95
N ALA A 300 11.56 -3.25 10.82
CA ALA A 300 11.17 -2.59 9.59
C ALA A 300 11.13 -3.54 8.40
N GLY A 301 10.20 -3.26 7.46
CA GLY A 301 10.12 -3.84 6.13
C GLY A 301 9.95 -2.73 5.10
N ILE A 302 11.03 -2.36 4.40
CA ILE A 302 11.08 -1.18 3.53
C ILE A 302 11.37 -1.59 2.10
N VAL A 303 10.51 -1.17 1.18
CA VAL A 303 10.75 -1.31 -0.26
C VAL A 303 11.62 -0.15 -0.73
N ILE A 304 12.70 -0.46 -1.46
CA ILE A 304 13.60 0.54 -2.02
C ILE A 304 14.11 0.10 -3.39
N LYS A 305 14.54 1.05 -4.22
CA LYS A 305 15.16 0.72 -5.51
C LYS A 305 16.46 -0.08 -5.30
N ASN A 306 16.67 -1.07 -6.13
CA ASN A 306 17.80 -1.99 -5.97
C ASN A 306 19.16 -1.33 -6.17
N THR A 307 19.24 -0.22 -6.91
CA THR A 307 20.46 0.58 -7.07
C THR A 307 21.02 1.09 -5.75
N PHE A 308 20.19 1.20 -4.69
CA PHE A 308 20.65 1.50 -3.34
C PHE A 308 21.76 0.55 -2.86
N LEU A 309 21.72 -0.71 -3.28
CA LEU A 309 22.68 -1.72 -2.81
C LEU A 309 24.12 -1.45 -3.30
N SER A 310 24.28 -0.86 -4.50
CA SER A 310 25.59 -0.72 -5.18
C SER A 310 25.99 0.69 -5.56
N ASN A 311 25.13 1.69 -5.43
CA ASN A 311 25.49 3.08 -5.76
C ASN A 311 26.75 3.52 -5.01
N THR A 312 27.67 4.21 -5.72
CA THR A 312 28.98 4.58 -5.20
C THR A 312 29.09 6.04 -4.73
N ASP A 313 28.01 6.81 -4.86
CA ASP A 313 27.99 8.18 -4.34
C ASP A 313 28.08 8.21 -2.80
N ASN A 314 28.65 9.29 -2.26
CA ASN A 314 28.91 9.42 -0.83
C ASN A 314 27.68 9.27 0.06
N ALA A 315 26.52 9.71 -0.42
CA ALA A 315 25.27 9.61 0.35
C ALA A 315 24.81 8.16 0.45
N SER A 316 24.87 7.41 -0.66
CA SER A 316 24.53 5.98 -0.69
C SER A 316 25.45 5.17 0.21
N VAL A 317 26.76 5.40 0.13
CA VAL A 317 27.78 4.73 0.96
C VAL A 317 27.53 5.03 2.44
N SER A 318 27.36 6.32 2.80
CA SER A 318 27.11 6.74 4.19
C SER A 318 25.80 6.17 4.73
N LEU A 319 24.77 6.07 3.90
CA LEU A 319 23.46 5.53 4.33
C LEU A 319 23.51 4.01 4.54
N ARG A 320 24.21 3.27 3.68
CA ARG A 320 24.45 1.82 3.90
C ARG A 320 25.28 1.59 5.17
N LYS A 321 26.32 2.40 5.40
CA LYS A 321 27.09 2.38 6.64
C LYS A 321 26.17 2.60 7.86
N LEU A 322 25.38 3.67 7.86
CA LEU A 322 24.41 3.96 8.93
C LEU A 322 23.47 2.78 9.18
N LEU A 323 22.92 2.19 8.12
CA LEU A 323 21.99 1.05 8.24
C LEU A 323 22.69 -0.16 8.88
N LEU A 324 23.88 -0.53 8.42
CA LEU A 324 24.62 -1.70 8.89
C LEU A 324 25.16 -1.55 10.32
N GLU A 325 25.55 -0.35 10.72
CA GLU A 325 26.11 -0.08 12.06
C GLU A 325 25.01 0.11 13.12
N SER A 326 23.87 0.72 12.77
CA SER A 326 22.79 1.02 13.71
C SER A 326 21.65 0.01 13.73
N CYS A 327 21.58 -0.85 12.71
CA CYS A 327 20.53 -1.85 12.58
C CYS A 327 21.11 -3.22 12.19
N ASN A 328 20.42 -4.26 12.60
CA ASN A 328 20.62 -5.61 12.07
C ASN A 328 19.81 -5.79 10.79
N LEU A 329 20.41 -5.49 9.63
CA LEU A 329 19.85 -5.82 8.32
C LEU A 329 19.96 -7.32 8.09
N HIS A 330 18.95 -8.06 8.45
CA HIS A 330 19.01 -9.52 8.49
C HIS A 330 18.53 -10.20 7.21
N THR A 331 17.77 -9.49 6.35
CA THR A 331 17.19 -10.09 5.13
C THR A 331 17.05 -9.03 4.03
N ILE A 332 17.44 -9.40 2.82
CA ILE A 332 17.17 -8.65 1.59
C ILE A 332 16.40 -9.57 0.64
N LEU A 333 15.18 -9.17 0.26
CA LEU A 333 14.41 -9.81 -0.79
C LEU A 333 14.60 -9.03 -2.10
N ASP A 334 15.29 -9.62 -3.07
CA ASP A 334 15.49 -9.06 -4.41
C ASP A 334 14.30 -9.42 -5.31
N LEU A 335 13.59 -8.42 -5.80
CA LEU A 335 12.40 -8.57 -6.60
C LEU A 335 12.72 -8.46 -8.10
N PRO A 336 12.10 -9.30 -8.97
CA PRO A 336 12.26 -9.16 -10.41
C PRO A 336 11.67 -7.85 -10.93
N GLY A 337 12.02 -7.47 -12.15
CA GLY A 337 11.35 -6.36 -12.85
C GLY A 337 9.85 -6.61 -13.02
N GLY A 338 9.06 -5.54 -13.15
CA GLY A 338 7.62 -5.64 -13.43
C GLY A 338 6.71 -5.81 -12.20
N VAL A 339 7.24 -5.97 -10.98
CA VAL A 339 6.46 -5.98 -9.73
C VAL A 339 5.66 -4.68 -9.57
N PHE A 340 6.30 -3.55 -9.86
CA PHE A 340 5.66 -2.23 -9.87
C PHE A 340 5.40 -1.80 -11.29
N THR A 341 4.19 -2.09 -11.78
CA THR A 341 3.79 -1.76 -13.16
C THR A 341 3.83 -0.25 -13.40
N GLY A 342 4.58 0.18 -14.43
CA GLY A 342 4.72 1.59 -14.80
C GLY A 342 5.89 2.33 -14.15
N ALA A 343 6.57 1.76 -13.15
CA ALA A 343 7.72 2.40 -12.51
C ALA A 343 9.05 2.13 -13.24
N GLY A 344 9.16 1.03 -14.00
CA GLY A 344 10.39 0.64 -14.74
C GLY A 344 11.62 0.41 -13.83
N VAL A 345 11.42 0.27 -12.53
CA VAL A 345 12.48 0.20 -11.52
C VAL A 345 12.51 -1.20 -10.91
N LYS A 346 13.69 -1.80 -10.83
CA LYS A 346 13.92 -3.00 -10.04
C LYS A 346 14.06 -2.59 -8.55
N THR A 347 13.45 -3.34 -7.66
CA THR A 347 13.37 -3.02 -6.24
C THR A 347 13.82 -4.17 -5.37
N VAL A 348 14.16 -3.86 -4.13
CA VAL A 348 14.43 -4.82 -3.07
C VAL A 348 13.60 -4.48 -1.84
N VAL A 349 13.37 -5.47 -0.99
CA VAL A 349 12.82 -5.22 0.35
C VAL A 349 13.92 -5.43 1.38
N LEU A 350 14.14 -4.41 2.19
CA LEU A 350 15.07 -4.45 3.31
C LEU A 350 14.30 -4.80 4.60
N PHE A 351 14.70 -5.88 5.27
CA PHE A 351 14.17 -6.24 6.58
C PHE A 351 15.26 -6.07 7.64
N PHE A 352 15.01 -5.19 8.58
CA PHE A 352 16.00 -4.89 9.62
C PHE A 352 15.34 -4.62 10.98
N GLU A 353 16.15 -4.80 12.03
CA GLU A 353 15.80 -4.49 13.41
C GLU A 353 16.82 -3.48 13.97
N LYS A 354 16.32 -2.41 14.61
CA LYS A 354 17.21 -1.35 15.13
C LYS A 354 17.81 -1.72 16.47
N GLY A 355 19.07 -1.35 16.67
CA GLY A 355 19.73 -1.41 17.99
C GLY A 355 20.99 -2.28 18.06
N THR A 356 21.18 -3.16 17.08
CA THR A 356 22.40 -3.96 16.98
C THR A 356 22.97 -3.88 15.56
N PRO A 357 24.31 -3.89 15.40
CA PRO A 357 24.92 -3.87 14.07
C PRO A 357 24.66 -5.18 13.33
N THR A 358 24.65 -5.09 12.01
CA THR A 358 24.50 -6.23 11.11
C THR A 358 25.69 -7.16 11.19
N ARG A 359 25.45 -8.45 11.37
CA ARG A 359 26.49 -9.50 11.36
C ARG A 359 26.39 -10.40 10.15
N LYS A 360 25.18 -10.73 9.74
CA LYS A 360 24.88 -11.59 8.59
C LYS A 360 23.68 -11.05 7.86
N VAL A 361 23.74 -11.02 6.54
CA VAL A 361 22.63 -10.67 5.67
C VAL A 361 22.22 -11.90 4.88
N TRP A 362 20.98 -12.34 5.01
CA TRP A 362 20.41 -13.37 4.19
C TRP A 362 19.72 -12.75 2.98
N TYR A 363 20.05 -13.22 1.80
CA TYR A 363 19.50 -12.79 0.52
C TYR A 363 18.53 -13.82 0.01
N TYR A 364 17.45 -13.35 -0.58
CA TYR A 364 16.56 -14.17 -1.38
C TYR A 364 16.29 -13.46 -2.70
N GLN A 365 16.64 -14.09 -3.80
CA GLN A 365 16.39 -13.60 -5.15
C GLN A 365 15.12 -14.27 -5.70
N LEU A 366 14.07 -13.49 -5.90
CA LEU A 366 12.82 -14.00 -6.46
C LEU A 366 13.00 -14.18 -7.98
N ASN A 367 13.18 -15.42 -8.40
CA ASN A 367 13.26 -15.82 -9.80
C ASN A 367 11.94 -16.44 -10.22
N LEU A 368 11.36 -15.93 -11.30
CA LEU A 368 10.12 -16.43 -11.87
C LEU A 368 10.34 -16.79 -13.35
N ASP A 369 9.77 -17.90 -13.80
CA ASP A 369 9.84 -18.36 -15.19
C ASP A 369 8.95 -17.54 -16.14
N ARG A 370 8.43 -16.41 -15.65
CA ARG A 370 7.56 -15.52 -16.40
C ARG A 370 7.88 -14.04 -16.12
N ASN A 371 7.57 -13.19 -17.08
CA ASN A 371 7.65 -11.74 -16.89
C ASN A 371 6.41 -11.24 -16.13
N LEU A 372 6.64 -10.44 -15.10
CA LEU A 372 5.58 -9.77 -14.36
C LEU A 372 5.08 -8.54 -15.13
N GLY A 373 3.78 -8.26 -14.99
CA GLY A 373 3.12 -7.13 -15.63
C GLY A 373 1.65 -7.03 -15.23
N LYS A 374 0.88 -6.24 -15.97
CA LYS A 374 -0.56 -6.03 -15.69
C LYS A 374 -1.38 -7.32 -15.74
N THR A 375 -1.10 -8.17 -16.72
CA THR A 375 -1.80 -9.44 -16.95
C THR A 375 -1.25 -10.59 -16.14
N ASN A 376 0.05 -10.52 -15.80
CA ASN A 376 0.78 -11.50 -14.98
C ASN A 376 1.32 -10.83 -13.72
N ALA A 377 0.43 -10.44 -12.82
CA ALA A 377 0.82 -9.80 -11.58
C ALA A 377 1.49 -10.78 -10.60
N LEU A 378 2.27 -10.23 -9.67
CA LEU A 378 2.83 -10.96 -8.55
C LEU A 378 1.70 -11.59 -7.70
N SER A 379 1.85 -12.85 -7.33
CA SER A 379 0.91 -13.62 -6.50
C SER A 379 1.53 -14.04 -5.16
N GLU A 380 0.72 -14.48 -4.20
CA GLU A 380 1.21 -15.02 -2.93
C GLU A 380 2.01 -16.32 -3.13
N ASN A 381 1.62 -17.14 -4.11
CA ASN A 381 2.33 -18.38 -4.41
C ASN A 381 3.77 -18.13 -4.87
N ASP A 382 4.03 -17.03 -5.60
CA ASP A 382 5.37 -16.66 -6.02
C ASP A 382 6.31 -16.37 -4.83
N LEU A 383 5.75 -15.93 -3.71
CA LEU A 383 6.47 -15.55 -2.50
C LEU A 383 6.44 -16.64 -1.41
N ALA A 384 5.76 -17.77 -1.65
CA ALA A 384 5.56 -18.81 -0.64
C ALA A 384 6.89 -19.44 -0.17
N ASP A 385 7.81 -19.72 -1.10
CA ASP A 385 9.14 -20.27 -0.80
C ASP A 385 9.98 -19.29 0.04
N PHE A 386 9.97 -18.01 -0.33
CA PHE A 386 10.62 -16.96 0.47
C PHE A 386 10.11 -16.95 1.92
N VAL A 387 8.77 -16.98 2.12
CA VAL A 387 8.15 -16.95 3.45
C VAL A 387 8.52 -18.19 4.27
N ALA A 388 8.61 -19.36 3.62
CA ALA A 388 9.00 -20.60 4.28
C ALA A 388 10.47 -20.55 4.72
N LEU A 389 11.38 -20.20 3.82
CA LEU A 389 12.82 -20.17 4.07
C LEU A 389 13.27 -19.01 4.97
N GLN A 390 12.55 -17.89 4.96
CA GLN A 390 12.91 -16.70 5.75
C GLN A 390 12.98 -16.98 7.25
N LYS A 391 12.16 -17.89 7.77
CA LYS A 391 12.13 -18.25 9.20
C LYS A 391 13.45 -18.88 9.66
N THR A 392 14.02 -19.74 8.84
CA THR A 392 15.26 -20.47 9.14
C THR A 392 16.49 -19.80 8.50
N LYS A 393 16.27 -18.89 7.53
CA LYS A 393 17.32 -18.31 6.68
C LYS A 393 18.17 -19.38 6.01
N ALA A 394 17.51 -20.46 5.56
CA ALA A 394 18.16 -21.56 4.87
C ALA A 394 18.68 -21.11 3.49
N ASN A 395 19.81 -21.64 3.09
CA ASN A 395 20.36 -21.45 1.75
C ASN A 395 19.64 -22.37 0.75
N SER A 396 19.42 -21.88 -0.45
CA SER A 396 18.83 -22.62 -1.57
C SER A 396 19.42 -22.11 -2.90
N ASP A 397 18.93 -22.60 -4.02
CA ASP A 397 19.30 -22.05 -5.34
C ASP A 397 19.00 -20.54 -5.46
N ASN A 398 17.98 -20.06 -4.73
CA ASN A 398 17.54 -18.67 -4.74
C ASN A 398 17.97 -17.87 -3.51
N SER A 399 18.61 -18.49 -2.52
CA SER A 399 18.94 -17.82 -1.27
C SER A 399 20.33 -18.17 -0.74
N TRP A 400 21.00 -17.18 -0.13
CA TRP A 400 22.33 -17.33 0.45
C TRP A 400 22.56 -16.33 1.58
N THR A 401 23.57 -16.59 2.39
CA THR A 401 23.96 -15.70 3.49
C THR A 401 25.32 -15.08 3.23
N LEU A 402 25.40 -13.76 3.38
CA LEU A 402 26.65 -12.98 3.37
C LEU A 402 27.03 -12.65 4.82
N ASP A 403 28.29 -12.90 5.19
CA ASP A 403 28.86 -12.42 6.44
C ASP A 403 29.23 -10.93 6.27
N ALA A 404 28.76 -10.08 7.20
CA ALA A 404 28.99 -8.65 7.13
C ALA A 404 30.49 -8.26 7.23
N SER A 405 31.31 -9.12 7.82
CA SER A 405 32.78 -8.92 7.87
C SER A 405 33.45 -8.96 6.48
N LYS A 406 32.77 -9.52 5.49
CA LYS A 406 33.23 -9.59 4.09
C LYS A 406 32.78 -8.39 3.25
N ILE A 407 31.99 -7.50 3.78
CA ILE A 407 31.53 -6.29 3.10
C ILE A 407 32.71 -5.29 3.11
N ASP A 408 33.04 -4.79 1.93
CA ASP A 408 34.07 -3.75 1.80
C ASP A 408 33.63 -2.46 2.52
N THR A 409 34.35 -2.08 3.55
CA THR A 409 34.07 -0.90 4.38
C THR A 409 34.32 0.43 3.68
N SER A 410 34.94 0.44 2.51
CA SER A 410 35.10 1.64 1.68
C SER A 410 33.84 1.99 0.89
N THR A 411 33.07 1.00 0.51
CA THR A 411 31.86 1.14 -0.34
C THR A 411 30.58 0.71 0.34
N TYR A 412 30.67 -0.16 1.36
CA TYR A 412 29.52 -0.84 1.97
C TYR A 412 28.58 -1.47 0.93
N ASP A 413 29.16 -2.03 -0.15
CA ASP A 413 28.40 -2.64 -1.24
C ASP A 413 27.60 -3.86 -0.73
N LEU A 414 26.30 -3.82 -0.97
CA LEU A 414 25.34 -4.87 -0.60
C LEU A 414 24.82 -5.65 -1.84
N SER A 415 25.40 -5.45 -3.01
CA SER A 415 24.99 -6.12 -4.25
C SER A 415 25.62 -7.50 -4.41
N ALA A 416 25.55 -8.33 -3.36
CA ALA A 416 26.12 -9.67 -3.38
C ALA A 416 25.47 -10.54 -4.47
N LYS A 417 26.29 -11.12 -5.36
CA LYS A 417 25.83 -12.07 -6.37
C LYS A 417 25.43 -13.39 -5.72
N ASN A 418 24.41 -14.02 -6.29
CA ASN A 418 24.00 -15.36 -5.86
C ASN A 418 25.10 -16.38 -6.19
N PRO A 419 25.76 -16.99 -5.17
CA PRO A 419 26.82 -17.95 -5.40
C PRO A 419 26.28 -19.31 -5.89
N ASN A 420 24.98 -19.57 -5.73
CA ASN A 420 24.32 -20.82 -6.08
C ASN A 420 23.68 -20.74 -7.49
N LYS A 421 23.79 -19.60 -8.17
CA LYS A 421 23.24 -19.46 -9.52
C LYS A 421 23.99 -20.42 -10.44
N LYS A 422 23.26 -21.42 -10.97
CA LYS A 422 23.81 -22.27 -12.06
C LYS A 422 24.26 -21.35 -13.17
N GLU A 423 25.46 -21.59 -13.70
CA GLU A 423 25.93 -20.88 -14.88
C GLU A 423 24.84 -20.98 -15.96
N GLU A 424 24.31 -19.85 -16.37
CA GLU A 424 23.43 -19.81 -17.53
C GLU A 424 24.24 -20.44 -18.66
N ALA A 425 23.66 -21.42 -19.36
CA ALA A 425 24.28 -22.01 -20.55
C ALA A 425 24.84 -20.87 -21.39
N THR A 426 26.12 -20.93 -21.72
CA THR A 426 26.79 -19.90 -22.53
C THR A 426 25.88 -19.54 -23.68
N LEU A 427 25.57 -18.24 -23.79
CA LEU A 427 24.75 -17.75 -24.89
C LEU A 427 25.32 -18.36 -26.18
N ARG A 428 24.47 -19.03 -26.96
CA ARG A 428 24.86 -19.62 -28.24
C ARG A 428 25.45 -18.50 -29.09
N GLU A 429 26.56 -18.82 -29.76
CA GLU A 429 27.19 -17.87 -30.67
C GLU A 429 26.18 -17.38 -31.71
N PRO A 430 26.13 -16.09 -32.02
CA PRO A 430 25.19 -15.55 -33.01
C PRO A 430 25.19 -16.31 -34.33
N LYS A 431 26.37 -16.82 -34.73
CA LYS A 431 26.53 -17.63 -35.90
C LYS A 431 25.75 -18.94 -35.83
N GLN A 432 25.79 -19.64 -34.69
CA GLN A 432 25.02 -20.89 -34.47
C GLN A 432 23.51 -20.64 -34.54
N ILE A 433 23.04 -19.53 -33.95
CA ILE A 433 21.63 -19.14 -34.00
C ILE A 433 21.20 -18.88 -35.45
N LEU A 434 22.00 -18.16 -36.22
CA LEU A 434 21.73 -17.89 -37.65
C LEU A 434 21.72 -19.14 -38.49
N GLU A 435 22.61 -20.10 -38.22
CA GLU A 435 22.68 -21.40 -38.93
C GLU A 435 21.44 -22.25 -38.60
N GLU A 436 20.98 -22.29 -37.35
CA GLU A 436 19.74 -22.96 -36.97
C GLU A 436 18.50 -22.30 -37.60
N MET A 437 18.41 -20.98 -37.59
CA MET A 437 17.33 -20.26 -38.26
C MET A 437 17.26 -20.59 -39.76
N LYS A 438 18.41 -20.63 -40.44
CA LYS A 438 18.47 -20.98 -41.85
C LYS A 438 18.01 -22.42 -42.12
N ALA A 439 18.41 -23.36 -41.28
CA ALA A 439 17.96 -24.75 -41.37
C ALA A 439 16.43 -24.89 -41.16
N LEU A 440 15.84 -24.17 -40.20
CA LEU A 440 14.41 -24.14 -39.99
C LEU A 440 13.63 -23.48 -41.13
N ASP A 441 14.18 -22.44 -41.75
CA ASP A 441 13.59 -21.82 -42.95
C ASP A 441 13.59 -22.77 -44.14
N GLU A 442 14.68 -23.55 -44.37
CA GLU A 442 14.77 -24.59 -45.39
C GLU A 442 13.75 -25.71 -45.16
N GLU A 443 13.65 -26.23 -43.93
CA GLU A 443 12.63 -27.23 -43.53
C GLU A 443 11.20 -26.71 -43.74
N SER A 444 10.92 -25.46 -43.33
CA SER A 444 9.62 -24.82 -43.55
C SER A 444 9.26 -24.70 -45.02
N ALA A 445 10.24 -24.36 -45.88
CA ALA A 445 10.06 -24.29 -47.34
C ALA A 445 9.76 -25.68 -47.94
N GLU A 446 10.46 -26.73 -47.49
CA GLU A 446 10.20 -28.11 -47.92
C GLU A 446 8.80 -28.60 -47.54
N ILE A 447 8.34 -28.32 -46.32
CA ILE A 447 6.99 -28.64 -45.83
C ILE A 447 5.94 -27.89 -46.68
N LEU A 448 6.12 -26.60 -46.93
CA LEU A 448 5.24 -25.81 -47.78
C LEU A 448 5.15 -26.34 -49.20
N ASN A 449 6.27 -26.70 -49.79
CA ASN A 449 6.32 -27.31 -51.13
C ASN A 449 5.64 -28.70 -51.18
N SER A 450 5.73 -29.45 -50.09
CA SER A 450 5.05 -30.74 -49.97
C SER A 450 3.52 -30.58 -49.86
N ILE A 451 3.05 -29.59 -49.16
CA ILE A 451 1.63 -29.24 -49.05
C ILE A 451 1.09 -28.75 -50.40
N LEU A 452 1.84 -27.90 -51.11
CA LEU A 452 1.46 -27.41 -52.44
C LEU A 452 1.34 -28.51 -53.47
N LYS A 453 2.07 -29.63 -53.32
CA LYS A 453 1.95 -30.80 -54.22
C LYS A 453 0.74 -31.69 -53.91
N LEU A 454 0.11 -31.50 -52.72
CA LEU A 454 -1.07 -32.27 -52.27
C LEU A 454 -2.38 -31.55 -52.58
N ILE A 455 -2.34 -30.29 -52.94
CA ILE A 455 -3.45 -29.43 -53.38
C ILE A 455 -3.47 -29.35 -54.90
#